data_cbc864e8fa3c95b124f4fd429cd50538
#
_entry.id   cbc864e8fa3c95b124f4fd429cd50538
#
_cell.length_a   1.000
_cell.length_b   1.000
_cell.length_c   1.000
_cell.angle_alpha   90.00
_cell.angle_beta   90.00
_cell.angle_gamma   90.00
#
_symmetry.space_group_name_H-M   'P 1'
#
loop_
_entity.id
_entity.type
_entity.pdbx_description
1 polymer ?
#
loop_
_entity_poly.entity_id
_entity_poly.type
_entity_poly.pdbx_seq_one_letter_code
_entity_poly.pdbx_strand_id
1 'polypeptide(L)'
;MASPNWTHFRVVLALKNEGSISGAARSLGVDGSTVSRRLASAEQAFGTPLVIRGGGEFTFTPEGLVIADAARQMDAVVNDAKINVSAMRQQPTGTVKIACVPTAAHVLRPLVHQIAQAYEGLYIDLISSISAFDLAKGEADIAVRTRE
;
A
#
# COMPACT_ATOMS: atom_id res chain seq x y z
N MET A 1 12.04 29.65 3.99
CA MET A 1 10.89 28.73 3.82
C MET A 1 11.31 27.37 4.35
N ALA A 2 10.49 26.74 5.19
CA ALA A 2 10.77 25.36 5.64
C ALA A 2 10.62 24.40 4.46
N SER A 3 11.61 23.51 4.27
CA SER A 3 11.51 22.49 3.22
C SER A 3 10.43 21.46 3.56
N PRO A 4 9.68 20.94 2.56
CA PRO A 4 8.78 19.83 2.75
C PRO A 4 9.48 18.62 3.36
N ASN A 5 8.81 17.92 4.29
CA ASN A 5 9.33 16.72 4.93
C ASN A 5 8.29 15.60 4.90
N TRP A 6 8.69 14.38 5.28
CA TRP A 6 7.82 13.21 5.24
C TRP A 6 6.51 13.36 6.02
N THR A 7 6.50 14.10 7.12
CA THR A 7 5.28 14.35 7.90
C THR A 7 4.24 15.13 7.10
N HIS A 8 4.67 16.05 6.23
CA HIS A 8 3.79 16.81 5.33
C HIS A 8 3.12 15.89 4.31
N PHE A 9 3.86 14.98 3.68
CA PHE A 9 3.31 13.99 2.75
C PHE A 9 2.34 13.03 3.45
N ARG A 10 2.69 12.54 4.64
CA ARG A 10 1.83 11.61 5.39
C ARG A 10 0.47 12.22 5.78
N VAL A 11 0.43 13.47 6.20
CA VAL A 11 -0.84 14.11 6.56
C VAL A 11 -1.73 14.33 5.34
N VAL A 12 -1.14 14.71 4.20
CA VAL A 12 -1.87 14.89 2.93
C VAL A 12 -2.43 13.55 2.46
N LEU A 13 -1.64 12.48 2.50
CA LEU A 13 -2.09 11.13 2.14
C LEU A 13 -3.22 10.63 3.05
N ALA A 14 -3.08 10.78 4.36
CA ALA A 14 -4.12 10.39 5.31
C ALA A 14 -5.43 11.14 5.07
N LEU A 15 -5.38 12.44 4.83
CA LEU A 15 -6.57 13.23 4.47
C LEU A 15 -7.19 12.78 3.15
N LYS A 16 -6.37 12.40 2.16
CA LYS A 16 -6.86 11.90 0.86
C LYS A 16 -7.59 10.56 1.00
N ASN A 17 -7.05 9.66 1.81
CA ASN A 17 -7.62 8.32 2.01
C ASN A 17 -8.88 8.34 2.87
N GLU A 18 -8.90 9.18 3.92
CA GLU A 18 -9.96 9.18 4.94
C GLU A 18 -11.06 10.21 4.68
N GLY A 19 -10.84 11.17 3.81
CA GLY A 19 -11.80 12.21 3.45
C GLY A 19 -12.16 13.19 4.58
N SER A 20 -11.55 13.05 5.78
CA SER A 20 -11.87 13.89 6.93
C SER A 20 -10.69 14.05 7.90
N ILE A 21 -10.69 15.17 8.67
CA ILE A 21 -9.68 15.37 9.73
C ILE A 21 -9.78 14.28 10.80
N SER A 22 -10.98 13.90 11.22
CA SER A 22 -11.18 12.89 12.25
C SER A 22 -10.74 11.49 11.79
N GLY A 23 -10.98 11.14 10.53
CA GLY A 23 -10.47 9.92 9.91
C GLY A 23 -8.95 9.92 9.87
N ALA A 24 -8.35 10.99 9.32
CA ALA A 24 -6.90 11.14 9.23
C ALA A 24 -6.23 11.14 10.62
N ALA A 25 -6.87 11.72 11.63
CA ALA A 25 -6.38 11.71 13.01
C ALA A 25 -6.30 10.29 13.57
N ARG A 26 -7.35 9.49 13.38
CA ARG A 26 -7.36 8.07 13.77
C ARG A 26 -6.29 7.27 13.02
N SER A 27 -6.21 7.41 11.71
CA SER A 27 -5.24 6.73 10.86
C SER A 27 -3.79 7.06 11.25
N LEU A 28 -3.51 8.30 11.64
CA LEU A 28 -2.19 8.76 12.04
C LEU A 28 -1.87 8.57 13.54
N GLY A 29 -2.84 8.16 14.35
CA GLY A 29 -2.69 8.01 15.80
C GLY A 29 -2.43 9.34 16.53
N VAL A 30 -3.08 10.44 16.09
CA VAL A 30 -2.94 11.79 16.65
C VAL A 30 -4.32 12.45 16.83
N ASP A 31 -4.39 13.60 17.47
CA ASP A 31 -5.63 14.39 17.56
C ASP A 31 -5.87 15.23 16.29
N GLY A 32 -7.13 15.66 16.09
CA GLY A 32 -7.54 16.43 14.91
C GLY A 32 -6.88 17.81 14.83
N SER A 33 -6.53 18.42 15.97
CA SER A 33 -5.81 19.71 16.00
C SER A 33 -4.38 19.55 15.48
N THR A 34 -3.75 18.43 15.78
CA THR A 34 -2.42 18.06 15.25
C THR A 34 -2.47 17.84 13.74
N VAL A 35 -3.52 17.17 13.22
CA VAL A 35 -3.72 17.02 11.75
C VAL A 35 -3.85 18.39 11.09
N SER A 36 -4.71 19.26 11.65
CA SER A 36 -4.92 20.62 11.12
C SER A 36 -3.63 21.46 11.10
N ARG A 37 -2.85 21.40 12.18
CA ARG A 37 -1.55 22.09 12.28
C ARG A 37 -0.53 21.53 11.29
N ARG A 38 -0.45 20.20 11.11
CA ARG A 38 0.45 19.57 10.14
C ARG A 38 0.07 19.90 8.70
N LEU A 39 -1.24 19.96 8.41
CA LEU A 39 -1.72 20.40 7.09
C LEU A 39 -1.32 21.85 6.80
N ALA A 40 -1.57 22.77 7.74
CA ALA A 40 -1.16 24.18 7.58
C ALA A 40 0.36 24.32 7.40
N SER A 41 1.16 23.50 8.12
CA SER A 41 2.61 23.45 7.94
C SER A 41 3.00 22.91 6.56
N ALA A 42 2.28 21.93 6.02
CA ALA A 42 2.49 21.42 4.68
C ALA A 42 2.19 22.51 3.64
N GLU A 43 1.04 23.18 3.73
CA GLU A 43 0.65 24.26 2.83
C GLU A 43 1.67 25.40 2.84
N GLN A 44 2.19 25.74 4.02
CA GLN A 44 3.28 26.73 4.12
C GLN A 44 4.58 26.25 3.49
N ALA A 45 4.94 24.97 3.64
CA ALA A 45 6.17 24.41 3.09
C ALA A 45 6.13 24.29 1.55
N PHE A 46 4.95 24.00 0.99
CA PHE A 46 4.72 23.97 -0.46
C PHE A 46 4.37 25.33 -1.06
N GLY A 47 4.04 26.33 -0.24
CA GLY A 47 3.72 27.69 -0.68
C GLY A 47 2.35 27.81 -1.37
N THR A 48 1.47 26.83 -1.21
CA THR A 48 0.13 26.80 -1.85
C THR A 48 -0.86 26.06 -0.98
N PRO A 49 -2.16 26.41 -1.01
CA PRO A 49 -3.22 25.61 -0.41
C PRO A 49 -3.28 24.23 -1.07
N LEU A 50 -3.37 23.18 -0.26
CA LEU A 50 -3.49 21.79 -0.73
C LEU A 50 -4.92 21.27 -0.65
N VAL A 51 -5.76 21.90 0.19
CA VAL A 51 -7.16 21.56 0.33
C VAL A 51 -8.03 22.83 0.37
N ILE A 52 -9.24 22.73 -0.15
CA ILE A 52 -10.30 23.72 -0.05
C ILE A 52 -11.28 23.22 1.01
N ARG A 53 -11.58 24.07 2.00
CA ARG A 53 -12.57 23.79 3.05
C ARG A 53 -13.90 24.40 2.66
N GLY A 54 -14.92 23.59 2.46
CA GLY A 54 -16.27 24.05 2.14
C GLY A 54 -17.32 23.00 2.50
N GLY A 55 -18.39 23.40 3.20
CA GLY A 55 -19.55 22.54 3.44
C GLY A 55 -19.32 21.28 4.28
N GLY A 56 -18.25 21.19 5.06
CA GLY A 56 -17.92 20.01 5.87
C GLY A 56 -17.10 18.94 5.16
N GLU A 57 -16.86 19.08 3.86
CA GLU A 57 -16.03 18.18 3.06
C GLU A 57 -14.68 18.83 2.69
N PHE A 58 -13.66 17.97 2.52
CA PHE A 58 -12.36 18.37 2.02
C PHE A 58 -12.29 18.11 0.51
N THR A 59 -12.09 19.18 -0.26
CA THR A 59 -11.76 19.07 -1.67
C THR A 59 -10.28 19.38 -1.87
N PHE A 60 -9.56 18.48 -2.51
CA PHE A 60 -8.14 18.71 -2.83
C PHE A 60 -7.99 19.68 -3.99
N THR A 61 -7.03 20.60 -3.87
CA THR A 61 -6.59 21.42 -5.02
C THR A 61 -5.84 20.56 -6.03
N PRO A 62 -5.65 21.01 -7.28
CA PRO A 62 -4.78 20.31 -8.23
C PRO A 62 -3.38 20.05 -7.67
N GLU A 63 -2.79 21.02 -6.96
CA GLU A 63 -1.49 20.90 -6.30
C GLU A 63 -1.55 19.87 -5.17
N GLY A 64 -2.63 19.87 -4.38
CA GLY A 64 -2.85 18.89 -3.32
C GLY A 64 -2.94 17.46 -3.85
N LEU A 65 -3.55 17.26 -5.05
CA LEU A 65 -3.60 15.95 -5.70
C LEU A 65 -2.22 15.47 -6.14
N VAL A 66 -1.39 16.35 -6.68
CA VAL A 66 0.01 16.03 -7.04
C VAL A 66 0.81 15.59 -5.81
N ILE A 67 0.66 16.32 -4.69
CA ILE A 67 1.34 15.97 -3.43
C ILE A 67 0.80 14.66 -2.85
N ALA A 68 -0.51 14.42 -2.94
CA ALA A 68 -1.11 13.16 -2.48
C ALA A 68 -0.61 11.95 -3.30
N ASP A 69 -0.44 12.10 -4.61
CA ASP A 69 0.10 11.02 -5.45
C ASP A 69 1.58 10.75 -5.15
N ALA A 70 2.40 11.79 -5.01
CA ALA A 70 3.78 11.65 -4.55
C ALA A 70 3.87 10.96 -3.18
N ALA A 71 2.99 11.34 -2.23
CA ALA A 71 2.92 10.72 -0.91
C ALA A 71 2.57 9.23 -0.98
N ARG A 72 1.67 8.84 -1.86
CA ARG A 72 1.32 7.43 -2.10
C ARG A 72 2.51 6.62 -2.62
N GLN A 73 3.27 7.18 -3.56
CA GLN A 73 4.48 6.54 -4.07
C GLN A 73 5.56 6.39 -2.99
N MET A 74 5.78 7.43 -2.18
CA MET A 74 6.71 7.38 -1.05
C MET A 74 6.29 6.35 0.00
N ASP A 75 4.99 6.24 0.31
CA ASP A 75 4.48 5.24 1.26
C ASP A 75 4.68 3.81 0.76
N ALA A 76 4.51 3.57 -0.54
CA ALA A 76 4.82 2.28 -1.16
C ALA A 76 6.29 1.90 -0.97
N VAL A 77 7.23 2.81 -1.25
CA VAL A 77 8.67 2.59 -1.04
C VAL A 77 9.00 2.29 0.43
N VAL A 78 8.37 3.01 1.36
CA VAL A 78 8.56 2.77 2.80
C VAL A 78 8.01 1.39 3.20
N ASN A 79 6.89 0.96 2.66
CA ASN A 79 6.32 -0.36 2.92
C ASN A 79 7.19 -1.47 2.33
N ASP A 80 7.70 -1.31 1.12
CA ASP A 80 8.66 -2.24 0.52
C ASP A 80 9.93 -2.38 1.37
N ALA A 81 10.46 -1.27 1.87
CA ALA A 81 11.61 -1.29 2.76
C ALA A 81 11.32 -2.04 4.08
N LYS A 82 10.13 -1.87 4.67
CA LYS A 82 9.71 -2.62 5.87
C LYS A 82 9.61 -4.12 5.60
N ILE A 83 9.04 -4.52 4.45
CA ILE A 83 8.95 -5.92 4.04
C ILE A 83 10.34 -6.50 3.90
N ASN A 84 11.26 -5.81 3.20
CA ASN A 84 12.62 -6.26 2.99
C ASN A 84 13.40 -6.41 4.31
N VAL A 85 13.27 -5.44 5.23
CA VAL A 85 13.90 -5.54 6.58
C VAL A 85 13.31 -6.69 7.38
N SER A 86 12.00 -6.94 7.28
CA SER A 86 11.36 -8.08 7.95
C SER A 86 11.84 -9.41 7.35
N ALA A 87 11.99 -9.49 6.04
CA ALA A 87 12.52 -10.66 5.34
C ALA A 87 13.97 -10.98 5.74
N MET A 88 14.78 -9.95 6.01
CA MET A 88 16.15 -10.15 6.52
C MET A 88 16.20 -10.79 7.92
N ARG A 89 15.13 -10.65 8.70
CA ARG A 89 15.05 -11.19 10.08
C ARG A 89 14.47 -12.59 10.16
N GLN A 90 13.66 -12.98 9.17
CA GLN A 90 13.05 -14.30 9.09
C GLN A 90 13.16 -14.77 7.64
N GLN A 91 14.01 -15.77 7.41
CA GLN A 91 13.96 -16.46 6.11
C GLN A 91 12.67 -17.29 6.07
N PRO A 92 11.73 -16.98 5.20
CA PRO A 92 10.52 -17.78 5.05
C PRO A 92 10.93 -19.18 4.59
N THR A 93 10.40 -20.19 5.27
CA THR A 93 10.63 -21.61 4.93
C THR A 93 9.29 -22.32 4.84
N GLY A 94 9.26 -23.40 4.05
CA GLY A 94 8.07 -24.22 3.89
C GLY A 94 7.54 -24.20 2.45
N THR A 95 6.32 -24.72 2.25
CA THR A 95 5.68 -24.81 0.93
C THR A 95 4.42 -23.94 0.90
N VAL A 96 4.31 -23.11 -0.12
CA VAL A 96 3.10 -22.32 -0.42
C VAL A 96 2.46 -22.87 -1.70
N LYS A 97 1.20 -23.27 -1.63
CA LYS A 97 0.42 -23.77 -2.77
C LYS A 97 -0.39 -22.65 -3.39
N ILE A 98 -0.10 -22.31 -4.64
CA ILE A 98 -0.82 -21.29 -5.40
C ILE A 98 -1.62 -21.97 -6.51
N ALA A 99 -2.94 -21.94 -6.41
CA ALA A 99 -3.85 -22.40 -7.44
C ALA A 99 -4.20 -21.26 -8.40
N CYS A 100 -4.13 -21.48 -9.70
CA CYS A 100 -4.45 -20.47 -10.69
C CYS A 100 -5.05 -21.07 -11.97
N VAL A 101 -5.73 -20.22 -12.76
CA VAL A 101 -6.15 -20.61 -14.12
C VAL A 101 -4.94 -20.67 -15.06
N PRO A 102 -4.96 -21.45 -16.15
CA PRO A 102 -3.81 -21.60 -17.06
C PRO A 102 -3.25 -20.29 -17.60
N THR A 103 -4.13 -19.34 -17.91
CA THR A 103 -3.72 -18.01 -18.39
C THR A 103 -2.92 -17.22 -17.34
N ALA A 104 -3.31 -17.30 -16.06
CA ALA A 104 -2.60 -16.66 -14.97
C ALA A 104 -1.26 -17.34 -14.65
N ALA A 105 -1.17 -18.66 -14.81
CA ALA A 105 0.07 -19.39 -14.59
C ALA A 105 1.23 -18.88 -15.46
N HIS A 106 0.93 -18.44 -16.68
CA HIS A 106 1.95 -17.89 -17.59
C HIS A 106 2.56 -16.59 -17.06
N VAL A 107 1.74 -15.75 -16.44
CA VAL A 107 2.17 -14.49 -15.85
C VAL A 107 2.84 -14.68 -14.48
N LEU A 108 2.36 -15.65 -13.70
CA LEU A 108 2.88 -15.90 -12.35
C LEU A 108 4.23 -16.65 -12.35
N ARG A 109 4.51 -17.49 -13.36
CA ARG A 109 5.72 -18.31 -13.41
C ARG A 109 7.03 -17.51 -13.24
N PRO A 110 7.27 -16.39 -13.92
CA PRO A 110 8.47 -15.59 -13.69
C PRO A 110 8.58 -15.05 -12.26
N LEU A 111 7.45 -14.63 -11.65
CA LEU A 111 7.41 -14.13 -10.28
C LEU A 111 7.73 -15.24 -9.28
N VAL A 112 7.13 -16.42 -9.47
CA VAL A 112 7.40 -17.61 -8.63
C VAL A 112 8.89 -17.97 -8.70
N HIS A 113 9.49 -17.93 -9.89
CA HIS A 113 10.92 -18.19 -10.05
C HIS A 113 11.79 -17.16 -9.31
N GLN A 114 11.48 -15.88 -9.40
CA GLN A 114 12.19 -14.82 -8.66
C GLN A 114 12.10 -15.01 -7.15
N ILE A 115 10.93 -15.35 -6.64
CA ILE A 115 10.72 -15.60 -5.20
C ILE A 115 11.52 -16.83 -4.76
N ALA A 116 11.48 -17.91 -5.52
CA ALA A 116 12.22 -19.13 -5.21
C ALA A 116 13.74 -18.93 -5.23
N GLN A 117 14.25 -18.03 -6.07
CA GLN A 117 15.67 -17.64 -6.04
C GLN A 117 16.04 -16.75 -4.86
N ALA A 118 15.11 -15.93 -4.39
CA ALA A 118 15.36 -14.98 -3.29
C ALA A 118 15.33 -15.63 -1.90
N TYR A 119 14.66 -16.79 -1.76
CA TYR A 119 14.42 -17.44 -0.47
C TYR A 119 14.73 -18.94 -0.52
N GLU A 120 15.91 -19.34 -0.07
CA GLU A 120 16.43 -20.72 -0.06
C GLU A 120 15.54 -21.58 0.82
N GLY A 121 14.66 -21.77 1.21
CA GLY A 121 13.83 -22.62 2.09
C GLY A 121 12.35 -22.53 1.76
N LEU A 122 12.01 -21.66 0.81
CA LEU A 122 10.62 -21.46 0.39
C LEU A 122 10.36 -22.21 -0.93
N TYR A 123 9.43 -23.14 -0.87
CA TYR A 123 8.95 -23.89 -2.03
C TYR A 123 7.58 -23.34 -2.45
N ILE A 124 7.40 -23.08 -3.74
CA ILE A 124 6.12 -22.63 -4.29
C ILE A 124 5.60 -23.70 -5.23
N ASP A 125 4.45 -24.26 -4.87
CA ASP A 125 3.73 -25.22 -5.68
C ASP A 125 2.65 -24.49 -6.50
N LEU A 126 2.94 -24.27 -7.79
CA LEU A 126 2.05 -23.57 -8.70
C LEU A 126 1.13 -24.56 -9.41
N ILE A 127 -0.12 -24.65 -8.97
CA ILE A 127 -1.13 -25.59 -9.47
C ILE A 127 -2.01 -24.88 -10.50
N SER A 128 -1.91 -25.31 -11.76
CA SER A 128 -2.74 -24.75 -12.85
C SER A 128 -3.94 -25.65 -13.12
N SER A 129 -5.14 -25.13 -12.91
CA SER A 129 -6.39 -25.86 -13.18
C SER A 129 -7.55 -24.91 -13.49
N ILE A 130 -8.49 -25.40 -14.31
CA ILE A 130 -9.77 -24.72 -14.55
C ILE A 130 -10.79 -24.98 -13.43
N SER A 131 -10.56 -26.06 -12.63
CA SER A 131 -11.45 -26.42 -11.51
C SER A 131 -11.29 -25.44 -10.35
N ALA A 132 -12.35 -25.28 -9.57
CA ALA A 132 -12.32 -24.50 -8.34
C ALA A 132 -11.56 -25.25 -7.25
N PHE A 133 -10.67 -24.56 -6.54
CA PHE A 133 -10.01 -25.05 -5.35
C PHE A 133 -10.73 -24.54 -4.10
N ASP A 134 -10.89 -25.40 -3.12
CA ASP A 134 -11.47 -25.06 -1.83
C ASP A 134 -10.35 -24.67 -0.85
N LEU A 135 -10.16 -23.36 -0.67
CA LEU A 135 -9.16 -22.83 0.26
C LEU A 135 -9.48 -23.19 1.71
N ALA A 136 -10.77 -23.34 2.05
CA ALA A 136 -11.17 -23.72 3.41
C ALA A 136 -10.79 -25.16 3.75
N LYS A 137 -10.64 -26.03 2.75
CA LYS A 137 -10.15 -27.40 2.90
C LYS A 137 -8.62 -27.54 2.76
N GLY A 138 -7.92 -26.42 2.56
CA GLY A 138 -6.44 -26.44 2.39
C GLY A 138 -5.97 -27.03 1.09
N GLU A 139 -6.80 -27.06 0.03
CA GLU A 139 -6.39 -27.53 -1.30
C GLU A 139 -5.34 -26.60 -1.92
N ALA A 140 -5.40 -25.30 -1.58
CA ALA A 140 -4.37 -24.31 -1.88
C ALA A 140 -4.37 -23.22 -0.80
N ASP A 141 -3.25 -22.52 -0.63
CA ASP A 141 -3.12 -21.39 0.28
C ASP A 141 -3.58 -20.09 -0.39
N ILE A 142 -3.35 -19.97 -1.69
CA ILE A 142 -3.73 -18.80 -2.50
C ILE A 142 -4.43 -19.30 -3.77
N ALA A 143 -5.54 -18.63 -4.15
CA ALA A 143 -6.19 -18.87 -5.44
C ALA A 143 -6.23 -17.58 -6.27
N VAL A 144 -5.71 -17.63 -7.49
CA VAL A 144 -5.69 -16.53 -8.45
C VAL A 144 -6.67 -16.85 -9.58
N ARG A 145 -7.68 -16.01 -9.72
CA ARG A 145 -8.72 -16.15 -10.77
C ARG A 145 -8.92 -14.84 -11.50
N THR A 146 -9.24 -14.94 -12.77
CA THR A 146 -9.76 -13.80 -13.53
C THR A 146 -11.24 -13.60 -13.16
N ARG A 147 -11.64 -12.35 -12.96
CA ARG A 147 -13.04 -11.98 -12.82
C ARG A 147 -13.58 -11.71 -14.24
N GLU A 148 -14.63 -12.40 -14.63
CA GLU A 148 -15.43 -12.00 -15.79
C GLU A 148 -16.19 -10.71 -15.48
#